data_bee14d039c175a14adae546c471ba2d3
#
_entry.id   bee14d039c175a14adae546c471ba2d3
#
_cell.length_a   1.000
_cell.length_b   1.000
_cell.length_c   1.000
_cell.angle_alpha   90.00
_cell.angle_beta   90.00
_cell.angle_gamma   90.00
#
_symmetry.space_group_name_H-M   'P 1'
#
loop_
_entity.id
_entity.type
_entity.pdbx_description
1 polymer ?
#
loop_
_entity_poly.entity_id
_entity_poly.type
_entity_poly.pdbx_seq_one_letter_code
_entity_poly.pdbx_strand_id
1 'polypeptide(L)'
;MSAAPRQETLVGTRTRNRVWFVLLAILLCHAHGYAQLGPQPPCGGDPVPAYPGLDDSAVAKSWSKSDFGRGWRPPACTGWAAVGFTTLVTIVARFRHTSEAEGLLRHIGAISELAGMRYWSTTHQQWQTLIVDAHALTGLQTNQRRDDFTPDEMKEGKVLYLEQVDNLSGKGIYRIHIVEASADRLVFDVENVSTMRYLLIPILRPGEMQSIYFLDRESENVWRYYSIVRIGKNANQLLTGKESSAVNRAVAFYRYVVGIPAEQEPPAAR
;
A
#
# COMPACT_ATOMS: atom_id res chain seq x y z
N MET A 1 50.25 -14.49 85.34
CA MET A 1 50.36 -13.40 84.33
C MET A 1 49.99 -14.01 82.99
N SER A 2 48.74 -13.82 82.58
CA SER A 2 48.23 -14.40 81.36
C SER A 2 47.37 -13.32 80.64
N ALA A 3 47.79 -12.95 79.49
CA ALA A 3 47.13 -11.96 78.68
C ALA A 3 46.06 -12.62 77.75
N ALA A 4 44.85 -12.11 77.77
CA ALA A 4 43.75 -12.55 76.90
C ALA A 4 43.86 -11.88 75.57
N PRO A 5 43.49 -12.53 74.47
CA PRO A 5 43.40 -11.90 73.10
C PRO A 5 42.07 -11.19 72.86
N ARG A 6 42.19 -10.04 72.24
CA ARG A 6 41.07 -9.23 71.71
C ARG A 6 40.35 -9.92 70.53
N GLN A 7 39.05 -9.99 70.57
CA GLN A 7 38.20 -10.33 69.40
C GLN A 7 37.98 -9.08 68.57
N GLU A 8 38.36 -9.10 67.29
CA GLU A 8 37.96 -8.13 66.30
C GLU A 8 36.67 -8.59 65.64
N THR A 9 35.65 -7.73 65.68
CA THR A 9 34.35 -7.93 65.08
C THR A 9 34.43 -7.51 63.64
N LEU A 10 34.29 -8.46 62.69
CA LEU A 10 34.07 -8.20 61.28
C LEU A 10 32.63 -7.76 61.05
N VAL A 11 32.44 -6.48 60.82
CA VAL A 11 31.17 -5.90 60.37
C VAL A 11 31.08 -6.04 58.86
N GLY A 12 30.00 -6.67 58.40
CA GLY A 12 29.79 -7.14 57.07
C GLY A 12 29.53 -6.09 55.99
N THR A 13 30.08 -6.38 54.85
CA THR A 13 29.79 -5.74 53.55
C THR A 13 28.77 -6.58 52.78
N ARG A 14 27.47 -6.40 53.07
CA ARG A 14 26.39 -7.17 52.41
C ARG A 14 25.35 -6.32 51.68
N THR A 15 25.61 -5.03 51.45
CA THR A 15 24.61 -4.12 50.86
C THR A 15 24.96 -3.59 49.48
N ARG A 16 26.10 -3.99 48.88
CA ARG A 16 26.53 -3.39 47.57
C ARG A 16 26.12 -4.16 46.31
N ASN A 17 25.68 -5.41 46.45
CA ASN A 17 25.34 -6.24 45.29
C ASN A 17 23.85 -6.18 44.87
N ARG A 18 22.96 -5.66 45.72
CA ARG A 18 21.51 -5.58 45.36
C ARG A 18 21.15 -4.41 44.45
N VAL A 19 21.92 -3.33 44.48
CA VAL A 19 21.66 -2.14 43.66
C VAL A 19 22.05 -2.39 42.17
N TRP A 20 23.07 -3.19 41.92
CA TRP A 20 23.49 -3.52 40.56
C TRP A 20 22.51 -4.43 39.79
N PHE A 21 21.82 -5.34 40.47
CA PHE A 21 20.81 -6.21 39.84
C PHE A 21 19.55 -5.46 39.49
N VAL A 22 19.16 -4.43 40.23
CA VAL A 22 17.97 -3.62 39.91
C VAL A 22 18.23 -2.69 38.71
N LEU A 23 19.42 -2.12 38.57
CA LEU A 23 19.80 -1.29 37.44
C LEU A 23 19.97 -2.11 36.15
N LEU A 24 20.44 -3.36 36.23
CA LEU A 24 20.53 -4.25 35.06
C LEU A 24 19.14 -4.71 34.58
N ALA A 25 18.18 -4.92 35.48
CA ALA A 25 16.82 -5.28 35.13
C ALA A 25 16.03 -4.13 34.44
N ILE A 26 16.34 -2.88 34.83
CA ILE A 26 15.70 -1.69 34.19
C ILE A 26 16.26 -1.44 32.77
N LEU A 27 17.53 -1.77 32.51
CA LEU A 27 18.12 -1.63 31.16
C LEU A 27 17.67 -2.69 30.19
N LEU A 28 17.15 -3.83 30.62
CA LEU A 28 16.63 -4.91 29.77
C LEU A 28 15.17 -4.68 29.33
N CYS A 29 14.44 -3.75 29.95
CA CYS A 29 13.06 -3.45 29.59
C CYS A 29 12.87 -2.45 28.43
N HIS A 30 13.92 -1.89 27.84
CA HIS A 30 13.80 -0.88 26.78
C HIS A 30 14.17 -1.36 25.39
N ALA A 31 14.46 -2.63 25.20
CA ALA A 31 14.64 -3.23 23.86
C ALA A 31 13.37 -3.94 23.40
N HIS A 32 12.20 -3.33 23.57
CA HIS A 32 11.07 -3.65 22.71
C HIS A 32 11.37 -2.99 21.37
N GLY A 33 12.18 -3.67 20.55
CA GLY A 33 12.24 -3.38 19.14
C GLY A 33 10.79 -3.33 18.66
N TYR A 34 10.32 -2.16 18.21
CA TYR A 34 9.08 -2.06 17.45
C TYR A 34 9.26 -2.98 16.26
N ALA A 35 8.74 -4.21 16.39
CA ALA A 35 8.57 -5.07 15.23
C ALA A 35 7.83 -4.19 14.22
N GLN A 36 8.44 -3.91 13.09
CA GLN A 36 7.87 -3.06 12.08
C GLN A 36 6.63 -3.81 11.59
N LEU A 37 5.50 -3.46 12.19
CA LEU A 37 4.20 -3.98 11.82
C LEU A 37 4.03 -3.65 10.35
N GLY A 38 3.74 -4.62 9.50
CA GLY A 38 3.58 -4.48 8.06
C GLY A 38 2.65 -3.33 7.63
N PRO A 39 2.12 -3.35 6.41
CA PRO A 39 1.12 -2.39 5.98
C PRO A 39 -0.03 -2.27 6.99
N GLN A 40 -0.35 -1.05 7.39
CA GLN A 40 -1.39 -0.73 8.38
C GLN A 40 -2.45 0.15 7.70
N PRO A 41 -3.38 -0.42 6.95
CA PRO A 41 -4.47 0.35 6.37
C PRO A 41 -5.44 0.85 7.44
N PRO A 42 -6.20 1.93 7.17
CA PRO A 42 -7.18 2.48 8.09
C PRO A 42 -8.44 1.60 8.14
N CYS A 43 -8.35 0.43 8.76
CA CYS A 43 -9.46 -0.53 8.88
C CYS A 43 -10.45 -0.20 10.00
N GLY A 44 -10.40 1.00 10.56
CA GLY A 44 -11.28 1.41 11.65
C GLY A 44 -10.79 1.02 13.05
N GLY A 45 -9.52 0.71 13.21
CA GLY A 45 -8.88 0.38 14.49
C GLY A 45 -7.49 1.02 14.65
N ASP A 46 -6.91 0.93 15.83
CA ASP A 46 -5.52 1.30 16.07
C ASP A 46 -4.56 0.19 15.59
N PRO A 47 -3.36 0.53 15.11
CA PRO A 47 -2.86 1.89 14.93
C PRO A 47 -3.34 2.55 13.63
N VAL A 48 -3.54 3.87 13.69
CA VAL A 48 -3.85 4.69 12.51
C VAL A 48 -2.56 4.92 11.72
N PRO A 49 -2.58 4.85 10.36
CA PRO A 49 -1.43 5.18 9.54
C PRO A 49 -0.90 6.59 9.84
N ALA A 50 0.42 6.74 9.90
CA ALA A 50 1.03 8.06 9.95
C ALA A 50 0.95 8.71 8.57
N TYR A 51 0.18 9.80 8.44
CA TYR A 51 0.04 10.55 7.20
C TYR A 51 1.05 11.71 7.15
N PRO A 52 1.71 11.97 5.98
CA PRO A 52 2.57 13.12 5.79
C PRO A 52 1.78 14.43 5.92
N GLY A 53 2.46 15.58 5.99
CA GLY A 53 1.82 16.89 5.92
C GLY A 53 1.04 17.08 4.62
N LEU A 54 0.08 18.02 4.62
CA LEU A 54 -0.79 18.25 3.45
C LEU A 54 -0.03 18.72 2.21
N ASP A 55 1.06 19.45 2.41
CA ASP A 55 1.90 19.99 1.33
C ASP A 55 3.17 19.15 1.10
N ASP A 56 3.27 18.01 1.80
CA ASP A 56 4.37 17.06 1.61
C ASP A 56 4.04 16.08 0.48
N SER A 57 5.09 15.58 -0.18
CA SER A 57 4.93 14.51 -1.17
C SER A 57 4.38 13.24 -0.53
N ALA A 58 3.67 12.44 -1.33
CA ALA A 58 3.22 11.12 -0.91
C ALA A 58 4.39 10.24 -0.46
N VAL A 59 4.20 9.53 0.64
CA VAL A 59 5.17 8.56 1.16
C VAL A 59 4.87 7.20 0.55
N ALA A 60 5.80 6.72 -0.27
CA ALA A 60 5.76 5.39 -0.86
C ALA A 60 6.74 4.47 -0.12
N LYS A 61 6.29 3.29 0.28
CA LYS A 61 7.12 2.28 0.90
C LYS A 61 6.96 0.93 0.21
N SER A 62 8.07 0.38 -0.24
CA SER A 62 8.14 -1.02 -0.65
C SER A 62 8.49 -1.89 0.55
N TRP A 63 7.90 -3.06 0.59
CA TRP A 63 8.06 -4.04 1.66
C TRP A 63 8.69 -5.31 1.11
N SER A 64 9.73 -5.76 1.77
CA SER A 64 10.40 -7.03 1.46
C SER A 64 9.88 -8.16 2.35
N LYS A 65 10.15 -9.41 1.99
CA LYS A 65 9.78 -10.55 2.83
C LYS A 65 10.50 -10.54 4.18
N SER A 66 11.70 -9.94 4.24
CA SER A 66 12.49 -9.81 5.47
C SER A 66 11.86 -8.87 6.50
N ASP A 67 10.97 -7.96 6.06
CA ASP A 67 10.24 -7.07 6.99
C ASP A 67 9.20 -7.83 7.82
N PHE A 68 8.91 -9.09 7.48
CA PHE A 68 7.87 -9.93 8.10
C PHE A 68 8.46 -11.22 8.67
N GLY A 69 8.82 -11.25 9.93
CA GLY A 69 9.50 -12.39 10.56
C GLY A 69 8.81 -13.75 10.47
N ARG A 70 7.47 -13.80 10.47
CA ARG A 70 6.66 -15.02 10.33
C ARG A 70 5.86 -15.08 9.03
N GLY A 71 6.23 -14.26 8.05
CA GLY A 71 5.48 -14.07 6.82
C GLY A 71 4.37 -13.03 6.95
N TRP A 72 4.09 -12.38 5.84
CA TRP A 72 3.06 -11.36 5.76
C TRP A 72 1.66 -11.99 5.74
N ARG A 73 0.74 -11.39 6.47
CA ARG A 73 -0.69 -11.68 6.39
C ARG A 73 -1.42 -10.39 5.98
N PRO A 74 -2.28 -10.45 4.96
CA PRO A 74 -3.09 -9.30 4.60
C PRO A 74 -3.93 -8.84 5.80
N PRO A 75 -4.04 -7.52 6.04
CA PRO A 75 -5.00 -6.99 7.01
C PRO A 75 -6.42 -7.45 6.66
N ALA A 76 -7.22 -7.76 7.68
CA ALA A 76 -8.56 -8.36 7.48
C ALA A 76 -9.46 -7.50 6.58
N CYS A 77 -9.38 -6.17 6.68
CA CYS A 77 -10.19 -5.25 5.89
C CYS A 77 -9.84 -5.21 4.40
N THR A 78 -8.76 -5.88 3.96
CA THR A 78 -8.47 -6.02 2.53
C THR A 78 -9.32 -7.08 1.85
N GLY A 79 -9.90 -8.00 2.61
CA GLY A 79 -10.63 -9.16 2.07
C GLY A 79 -9.73 -10.18 1.34
N TRP A 80 -8.40 -9.99 1.35
CA TRP A 80 -7.48 -10.86 0.62
C TRP A 80 -7.16 -12.14 1.41
N ALA A 81 -7.33 -13.28 0.76
CA ALA A 81 -6.97 -14.58 1.31
C ALA A 81 -5.50 -14.97 1.02
N ALA A 82 -4.91 -14.44 -0.05
CA ALA A 82 -3.57 -14.81 -0.49
C ALA A 82 -2.48 -14.11 0.33
N VAL A 83 -1.61 -14.87 0.96
CA VAL A 83 -0.58 -14.37 1.90
C VAL A 83 0.81 -14.15 1.25
N GLY A 84 1.07 -14.69 0.05
CA GLY A 84 2.38 -14.58 -0.60
C GLY A 84 2.46 -13.38 -1.54
N PHE A 85 3.63 -12.75 -1.63
CA PHE A 85 3.88 -11.67 -2.58
C PHE A 85 5.32 -11.72 -3.10
N THR A 86 5.55 -11.13 -4.28
CA THR A 86 6.86 -10.74 -4.80
C THR A 86 7.08 -9.25 -4.67
N THR A 87 6.02 -8.47 -4.76
CA THR A 87 6.03 -7.02 -4.60
C THR A 87 4.88 -6.62 -3.68
N LEU A 88 5.17 -5.76 -2.73
CA LEU A 88 4.18 -5.16 -1.84
C LEU A 88 4.57 -3.69 -1.63
N VAL A 89 3.70 -2.78 -2.05
CA VAL A 89 3.94 -1.33 -1.96
C VAL A 89 2.77 -0.69 -1.25
N THR A 90 3.07 0.25 -0.35
CA THR A 90 2.07 1.12 0.27
C THR A 90 2.32 2.57 -0.12
N ILE A 91 1.25 3.31 -0.33
CA ILE A 91 1.28 4.77 -0.53
C ILE A 91 0.43 5.41 0.55
N VAL A 92 0.96 6.45 1.17
CA VAL A 92 0.27 7.25 2.19
C VAL A 92 0.40 8.73 1.82
N ALA A 93 -0.70 9.46 1.80
CA ALA A 93 -0.70 10.87 1.43
C ALA A 93 -1.86 11.64 2.05
N ARG A 94 -1.73 12.96 2.10
CA ARG A 94 -2.84 13.92 2.19
C ARG A 94 -2.94 14.69 0.90
N PHE A 95 -4.14 15.07 0.51
CA PHE A 95 -4.36 15.87 -0.69
C PHE A 95 -5.58 16.78 -0.53
N ARG A 96 -5.60 17.88 -1.30
CA ARG A 96 -6.73 18.81 -1.36
C ARG A 96 -7.72 18.32 -2.41
N HIS A 97 -8.98 18.27 -2.02
CA HIS A 97 -10.07 17.96 -2.95
C HIS A 97 -11.33 18.69 -2.51
N THR A 98 -11.85 19.54 -3.37
CA THR A 98 -12.97 20.43 -3.05
C THR A 98 -14.34 19.81 -3.30
N SER A 99 -14.39 18.72 -4.07
CA SER A 99 -15.63 17.98 -4.31
C SER A 99 -15.88 16.96 -3.19
N GLU A 100 -17.13 16.63 -2.96
CA GLU A 100 -17.51 15.50 -2.12
C GLU A 100 -17.05 14.15 -2.70
N ALA A 101 -17.25 13.06 -1.97
CA ALA A 101 -16.90 11.71 -2.39
C ALA A 101 -17.45 11.34 -3.78
N GLU A 102 -18.60 11.89 -4.19
CA GLU A 102 -19.16 11.69 -5.53
C GLU A 102 -18.24 12.23 -6.64
N GLY A 103 -17.54 13.35 -6.40
CA GLY A 103 -16.56 13.88 -7.36
C GLY A 103 -15.37 12.95 -7.52
N LEU A 104 -14.88 12.35 -6.43
CA LEU A 104 -13.83 11.31 -6.48
C LEU A 104 -14.33 10.04 -7.19
N LEU A 105 -15.55 9.59 -6.89
CA LEU A 105 -16.15 8.43 -7.57
C LEU A 105 -16.27 8.67 -9.08
N ARG A 106 -16.70 9.85 -9.49
CA ARG A 106 -16.79 10.22 -10.92
C ARG A 106 -15.43 10.17 -11.59
N HIS A 107 -14.41 10.71 -10.95
CA HIS A 107 -13.04 10.69 -11.47
C HIS A 107 -12.46 9.26 -11.53
N ILE A 108 -12.65 8.46 -10.47
CA ILE A 108 -12.22 7.05 -10.45
C ILE A 108 -12.99 6.21 -11.47
N GLY A 109 -14.25 6.56 -11.72
CA GLY A 109 -15.12 5.91 -12.71
C GLY A 109 -14.84 6.30 -14.17
N ALA A 110 -14.09 7.37 -14.40
CA ALA A 110 -13.68 7.83 -15.74
C ALA A 110 -12.55 6.93 -16.27
N ILE A 111 -12.90 5.69 -16.59
CA ILE A 111 -11.95 4.63 -16.97
C ILE A 111 -11.18 4.98 -18.24
N SER A 112 -11.85 5.63 -19.21
CA SER A 112 -11.23 6.07 -20.45
C SER A 112 -10.08 7.07 -20.20
N GLU A 113 -10.13 7.86 -19.12
CA GLU A 113 -9.09 8.83 -18.75
C GLU A 113 -7.82 8.16 -18.19
N LEU A 114 -7.85 6.86 -17.86
CA LEU A 114 -6.64 6.11 -17.53
C LEU A 114 -5.69 5.99 -18.71
N ALA A 115 -6.21 6.04 -19.95
CA ALA A 115 -5.39 6.00 -21.15
C ALA A 115 -4.43 7.20 -21.20
N GLY A 116 -3.16 6.90 -21.46
CA GLY A 116 -2.11 7.93 -21.45
C GLY A 116 -1.47 8.18 -20.07
N MET A 117 -1.96 7.55 -18.99
CA MET A 117 -1.32 7.63 -17.67
C MET A 117 0.18 7.32 -17.79
N ARG A 118 1.03 8.13 -17.16
CA ARG A 118 2.48 8.02 -17.25
C ARG A 118 3.13 7.69 -15.91
N TYR A 119 4.25 6.98 -15.96
CA TYR A 119 5.10 6.68 -14.83
C TYR A 119 6.57 6.86 -15.19
N TRP A 120 7.43 7.04 -14.20
CA TRP A 120 8.87 7.07 -14.41
C TRP A 120 9.44 5.66 -14.52
N SER A 121 10.00 5.34 -15.68
CA SER A 121 10.71 4.09 -15.91
C SER A 121 12.15 4.18 -15.42
N THR A 122 12.47 3.46 -14.34
CA THR A 122 13.84 3.42 -13.81
C THR A 122 14.81 2.67 -14.72
N THR A 123 14.29 1.84 -15.61
CA THR A 123 15.10 1.14 -16.62
C THR A 123 15.50 2.06 -17.77
N HIS A 124 14.57 2.88 -18.24
CA HIS A 124 14.79 3.76 -19.39
C HIS A 124 15.15 5.20 -18.97
N GLN A 125 15.10 5.52 -17.66
CA GLN A 125 15.38 6.85 -17.10
C GLN A 125 14.56 7.95 -17.78
N GLN A 126 13.27 7.67 -18.03
CA GLN A 126 12.34 8.60 -18.68
C GLN A 126 10.89 8.32 -18.30
N TRP A 127 10.04 9.31 -18.49
CA TRP A 127 8.60 9.15 -18.40
C TRP A 127 8.09 8.29 -19.54
N GLN A 128 7.33 7.25 -19.21
CA GLN A 128 6.71 6.34 -20.17
C GLN A 128 5.21 6.24 -19.91
N THR A 129 4.46 5.95 -20.95
CA THR A 129 3.04 5.61 -20.82
C THR A 129 2.93 4.30 -20.05
N LEU A 130 2.15 4.29 -18.96
CA LEU A 130 1.84 3.10 -18.18
C LEU A 130 0.63 2.38 -18.80
N ILE A 131 -0.46 3.12 -18.99
CA ILE A 131 -1.72 2.60 -19.55
C ILE A 131 -1.88 3.18 -20.94
N VAL A 132 -1.93 2.30 -21.93
CA VAL A 132 -2.04 2.65 -23.34
C VAL A 132 -3.49 2.86 -23.73
N ASP A 133 -4.39 2.03 -23.18
CA ASP A 133 -5.80 2.03 -23.47
C ASP A 133 -6.60 1.49 -22.27
N ALA A 134 -7.79 2.00 -22.02
CA ALA A 134 -8.66 1.54 -20.95
C ALA A 134 -10.13 1.77 -21.28
N HIS A 135 -10.98 0.81 -20.93
CA HIS A 135 -12.42 0.85 -21.14
C HIS A 135 -13.17 0.20 -19.99
N ALA A 136 -14.26 0.79 -19.56
CA ALA A 136 -15.25 0.12 -18.75
C ALA A 136 -15.91 -1.03 -19.53
N LEU A 137 -16.33 -2.07 -18.82
CA LEU A 137 -17.06 -3.20 -19.42
C LEU A 137 -18.45 -3.30 -18.81
N THR A 138 -19.43 -3.68 -19.62
CA THR A 138 -20.78 -4.01 -19.11
C THR A 138 -20.83 -5.40 -18.49
N GLY A 139 -19.78 -6.21 -18.63
CA GLY A 139 -19.63 -7.55 -18.09
C GLY A 139 -18.21 -8.08 -18.32
N LEU A 140 -17.95 -9.34 -17.99
CA LEU A 140 -16.64 -9.98 -18.15
C LEU A 140 -16.18 -10.16 -19.61
N GLN A 141 -17.08 -9.95 -20.57
CA GLN A 141 -16.75 -10.14 -21.98
C GLN A 141 -16.17 -8.86 -22.57
N THR A 142 -15.03 -8.98 -23.23
CA THR A 142 -14.27 -7.85 -23.80
C THR A 142 -14.92 -7.15 -25.00
N ASN A 143 -15.97 -7.73 -25.58
CA ASN A 143 -16.74 -7.12 -26.65
C ASN A 143 -17.86 -6.17 -26.15
N GLN A 144 -18.01 -6.03 -24.85
CA GLN A 144 -19.00 -5.18 -24.20
C GLN A 144 -18.36 -3.91 -23.63
N ARG A 145 -17.51 -3.27 -24.42
CA ARG A 145 -16.80 -2.05 -24.04
C ARG A 145 -17.74 -0.86 -24.00
N ARG A 146 -17.49 0.03 -23.07
CA ARG A 146 -17.99 1.40 -22.97
C ARG A 146 -16.91 2.28 -22.36
N ASP A 147 -17.07 3.59 -22.42
CA ASP A 147 -15.99 4.49 -21.97
C ASP A 147 -15.81 4.44 -20.45
N ASP A 148 -16.88 4.71 -19.68
CA ASP A 148 -16.77 5.00 -18.26
C ASP A 148 -17.87 4.34 -17.42
N PHE A 149 -17.69 4.35 -16.10
CA PHE A 149 -18.73 4.09 -15.11
C PHE A 149 -19.36 5.40 -14.62
N THR A 150 -20.63 5.35 -14.30
CA THR A 150 -21.31 6.46 -13.63
C THR A 150 -21.18 6.33 -12.10
N PRO A 151 -21.25 7.43 -11.32
CA PRO A 151 -21.25 7.35 -9.85
C PRO A 151 -22.38 6.45 -9.31
N ASP A 152 -23.53 6.42 -9.99
CA ASP A 152 -24.67 5.56 -9.62
C ASP A 152 -24.35 4.05 -9.71
N GLU A 153 -23.42 3.67 -10.55
CA GLU A 153 -22.96 2.29 -10.67
C GLU A 153 -21.90 1.95 -9.62
N MET A 154 -21.18 2.96 -9.12
CA MET A 154 -20.09 2.80 -8.16
C MET A 154 -20.58 2.89 -6.69
N LYS A 155 -21.70 2.24 -6.39
CA LYS A 155 -22.25 2.17 -5.03
C LYS A 155 -21.62 1.02 -4.23
N GLU A 156 -21.68 1.15 -2.91
CA GLU A 156 -21.22 0.12 -1.98
C GLU A 156 -21.72 -1.28 -2.35
N GLY A 157 -20.84 -2.28 -2.28
CA GLY A 157 -21.08 -3.68 -2.62
C GLY A 157 -21.11 -3.96 -4.13
N LYS A 158 -20.97 -2.97 -5.00
CA LYS A 158 -20.96 -3.18 -6.45
C LYS A 158 -19.63 -3.72 -6.94
N VAL A 159 -19.75 -4.62 -7.92
CA VAL A 159 -18.61 -5.21 -8.65
C VAL A 159 -18.70 -4.80 -10.10
N LEU A 160 -17.65 -4.15 -10.58
CA LEU A 160 -17.52 -3.60 -11.92
C LEU A 160 -16.30 -4.20 -12.60
N TYR A 161 -16.27 -4.17 -13.94
CA TYR A 161 -15.16 -4.72 -14.70
C TYR A 161 -14.63 -3.69 -15.69
N LEU A 162 -13.31 -3.64 -15.84
CA LEU A 162 -12.66 -2.83 -16.87
C LEU A 162 -11.64 -3.66 -17.64
N GLU A 163 -11.38 -3.25 -18.85
CA GLU A 163 -10.26 -3.70 -19.65
C GLU A 163 -9.21 -2.61 -19.71
N GLN A 164 -7.97 -2.98 -19.55
CA GLN A 164 -6.83 -2.09 -19.59
C GLN A 164 -5.70 -2.72 -20.43
N VAL A 165 -5.01 -1.90 -21.18
CA VAL A 165 -3.80 -2.27 -21.92
C VAL A 165 -2.62 -1.57 -21.26
N ASP A 166 -1.77 -2.33 -20.58
CA ASP A 166 -0.54 -1.85 -19.95
C ASP A 166 0.63 -1.98 -20.92
N ASN A 167 1.59 -1.09 -20.82
CA ASN A 167 2.77 -1.04 -21.70
C ASN A 167 3.68 -2.27 -21.61
N LEU A 168 3.60 -3.04 -20.52
CA LEU A 168 4.40 -4.24 -20.30
C LEU A 168 3.58 -5.52 -20.40
N SER A 169 2.44 -5.55 -19.70
CA SER A 169 1.62 -6.75 -19.55
C SER A 169 0.55 -6.90 -20.64
N GLY A 170 0.47 -5.92 -21.55
CA GLY A 170 -0.55 -5.90 -22.59
C GLY A 170 -1.95 -5.82 -22.00
N LYS A 171 -2.89 -6.54 -22.62
CA LYS A 171 -4.31 -6.51 -22.30
C LYS A 171 -4.62 -7.32 -21.05
N GLY A 172 -5.36 -6.72 -20.11
CA GLY A 172 -5.86 -7.35 -18.90
C GLY A 172 -7.30 -6.91 -18.58
N ILE A 173 -8.07 -7.82 -17.97
CA ILE A 173 -9.38 -7.50 -17.39
C ILE A 173 -9.22 -7.43 -15.89
N TYR A 174 -9.75 -6.37 -15.31
CA TYR A 174 -9.75 -6.11 -13.88
C TYR A 174 -11.18 -6.04 -13.35
N ARG A 175 -11.33 -6.45 -12.11
CA ARG A 175 -12.52 -6.26 -11.28
C ARG A 175 -12.25 -5.07 -10.36
N ILE A 176 -13.19 -4.14 -10.28
CA ILE A 176 -13.28 -3.16 -9.20
C ILE A 176 -14.42 -3.60 -8.29
N HIS A 177 -14.17 -3.65 -7.00
CA HIS A 177 -15.21 -3.87 -6.00
C HIS A 177 -15.27 -2.65 -5.09
N ILE A 178 -16.42 -2.01 -5.01
CA ILE A 178 -16.68 -0.88 -4.12
C ILE A 178 -17.03 -1.45 -2.75
N VAL A 179 -16.10 -1.36 -1.80
CA VAL A 179 -16.24 -1.92 -0.45
C VAL A 179 -17.08 -1.00 0.43
N GLU A 180 -16.84 0.31 0.30
CA GLU A 180 -17.54 1.36 1.04
C GLU A 180 -17.62 2.62 0.19
N ALA A 181 -18.76 3.30 0.19
CA ALA A 181 -18.97 4.57 -0.49
C ALA A 181 -19.92 5.44 0.33
N SER A 182 -19.35 6.33 1.13
CA SER A 182 -20.05 7.33 1.94
C SER A 182 -19.59 8.75 1.61
N ALA A 183 -20.20 9.76 2.21
CA ALA A 183 -19.78 11.16 2.00
C ALA A 183 -18.34 11.44 2.42
N ASP A 184 -17.85 10.70 3.42
CA ASP A 184 -16.56 10.97 4.07
C ASP A 184 -15.55 9.83 3.88
N ARG A 185 -15.96 8.72 3.24
CA ARG A 185 -15.09 7.58 3.06
C ARG A 185 -15.39 6.82 1.77
N LEU A 186 -14.35 6.50 1.04
CA LEU A 186 -14.40 5.64 -0.12
C LEU A 186 -13.34 4.54 0.01
N VAL A 187 -13.78 3.28 -0.07
CA VAL A 187 -12.89 2.12 -0.08
C VAL A 187 -13.24 1.25 -1.29
N PHE A 188 -12.25 0.95 -2.09
CA PHE A 188 -12.42 0.04 -3.22
C PHE A 188 -11.17 -0.81 -3.44
N ASP A 189 -11.37 -2.03 -3.91
CA ASP A 189 -10.30 -2.91 -4.32
C ASP A 189 -10.31 -3.14 -5.85
N VAL A 190 -9.15 -3.43 -6.39
CA VAL A 190 -8.94 -3.76 -7.80
C VAL A 190 -8.11 -5.03 -7.89
N GLU A 191 -8.56 -5.98 -8.73
CA GLU A 191 -7.90 -7.27 -8.92
C GLU A 191 -7.91 -7.66 -10.39
N ASN A 192 -6.80 -8.19 -10.92
CA ASN A 192 -6.83 -8.77 -12.26
C ASN A 192 -7.62 -10.09 -12.24
N VAL A 193 -8.60 -10.21 -13.12
CA VAL A 193 -9.44 -11.41 -13.27
C VAL A 193 -9.12 -12.20 -14.53
N SER A 194 -8.22 -11.71 -15.37
CA SER A 194 -7.70 -12.41 -16.54
C SER A 194 -6.20 -12.71 -16.39
N THR A 195 -5.71 -13.68 -17.14
CA THR A 195 -4.28 -13.91 -17.28
C THR A 195 -3.66 -12.80 -18.11
N MET A 196 -2.70 -12.10 -17.55
CA MET A 196 -1.92 -11.08 -18.26
C MET A 196 -0.67 -11.70 -18.88
N ARG A 197 -0.30 -11.22 -20.06
CA ARG A 197 0.81 -11.79 -20.83
C ARG A 197 1.74 -10.71 -21.36
N TYR A 198 3.04 -11.02 -21.31
CA TYR A 198 4.04 -10.32 -22.11
C TYR A 198 4.31 -11.14 -23.36
N LEU A 199 3.87 -10.65 -24.51
CA LEU A 199 3.80 -11.46 -25.74
C LEU A 199 2.94 -12.72 -25.49
N LEU A 200 3.53 -13.90 -25.57
CA LEU A 200 2.87 -15.19 -25.32
C LEU A 200 3.12 -15.75 -23.92
N ILE A 201 3.99 -15.11 -23.12
CA ILE A 201 4.41 -15.60 -21.81
C ILE A 201 3.41 -15.09 -20.76
N PRO A 202 2.72 -15.97 -20.01
CA PRO A 202 1.89 -15.54 -18.88
C PRO A 202 2.77 -14.95 -17.78
N ILE A 203 2.47 -13.72 -17.38
CA ILE A 203 3.23 -12.99 -16.36
C ILE A 203 2.48 -12.81 -15.07
N LEU A 204 1.14 -12.75 -15.13
CA LEU A 204 0.24 -12.74 -13.98
C LEU A 204 -0.95 -13.65 -14.25
N ARG A 205 -1.30 -14.47 -13.28
CA ARG A 205 -2.56 -15.22 -13.28
C ARG A 205 -3.66 -14.39 -12.61
N PRO A 206 -4.95 -14.73 -12.80
CA PRO A 206 -6.03 -14.10 -12.05
C PRO A 206 -5.75 -14.06 -10.55
N GLY A 207 -6.02 -12.92 -9.91
CA GLY A 207 -5.80 -12.70 -8.47
C GLY A 207 -4.36 -12.46 -8.04
N GLU A 208 -3.40 -12.38 -8.97
CA GLU A 208 -2.01 -12.12 -8.61
C GLU A 208 -1.64 -10.64 -8.58
N MET A 209 -2.44 -9.76 -9.19
CA MET A 209 -2.35 -8.31 -8.98
C MET A 209 -3.57 -7.85 -8.21
N GLN A 210 -3.35 -7.37 -7.01
CA GLN A 210 -4.38 -6.86 -6.12
C GLN A 210 -3.96 -5.51 -5.57
N SER A 211 -4.90 -4.59 -5.52
CA SER A 211 -4.72 -3.31 -4.85
C SER A 211 -5.98 -2.94 -4.09
N ILE A 212 -5.81 -2.21 -2.98
CA ILE A 212 -6.92 -1.65 -2.22
C ILE A 212 -6.60 -0.20 -1.91
N TYR A 213 -7.62 0.63 -1.95
CA TYR A 213 -7.53 2.08 -1.79
C TYR A 213 -8.51 2.52 -0.71
N PHE A 214 -8.01 3.38 0.17
CA PHE A 214 -8.78 4.02 1.23
C PHE A 214 -8.63 5.53 1.05
N LEU A 215 -9.75 6.20 0.88
CA LEU A 215 -9.84 7.66 0.82
C LEU A 215 -10.75 8.09 1.95
N ASP A 216 -10.18 8.78 2.94
CA ASP A 216 -10.90 9.25 4.12
C ASP A 216 -10.90 10.78 4.14
N ARG A 217 -12.06 11.40 4.30
CA ARG A 217 -12.18 12.84 4.47
C ARG A 217 -11.70 13.23 5.87
N GLU A 218 -10.68 14.07 5.93
CA GLU A 218 -10.13 14.57 7.20
C GLU A 218 -10.77 15.88 7.63
N SER A 219 -11.09 16.74 6.64
CA SER A 219 -11.81 18.00 6.83
C SER A 219 -12.50 18.42 5.53
N GLU A 220 -13.13 19.57 5.47
CA GLU A 220 -13.95 20.04 4.35
C GLU A 220 -13.26 19.88 2.98
N ASN A 221 -11.96 20.18 2.89
CA ASN A 221 -11.21 20.17 1.64
C ASN A 221 -9.94 19.32 1.73
N VAL A 222 -9.82 18.45 2.73
CA VAL A 222 -8.63 17.61 2.93
C VAL A 222 -9.02 16.15 3.02
N TRP A 223 -8.38 15.36 2.20
CA TRP A 223 -8.55 13.91 2.16
C TRP A 223 -7.24 13.21 2.48
N ARG A 224 -7.34 12.05 3.12
CA ARG A 224 -6.26 11.10 3.33
C ARG A 224 -6.35 10.00 2.30
N TYR A 225 -5.22 9.63 1.74
CA TYR A 225 -5.09 8.52 0.81
C TYR A 225 -4.19 7.45 1.42
N TYR A 226 -4.65 6.23 1.38
CA TYR A 226 -3.85 5.06 1.70
C TYR A 226 -4.09 3.98 0.65
N SER A 227 -3.03 3.36 0.15
CA SER A 227 -3.19 2.19 -0.73
C SER A 227 -2.17 1.10 -0.42
N ILE A 228 -2.57 -0.13 -0.72
CA ILE A 228 -1.69 -1.29 -0.76
C ILE A 228 -1.79 -1.88 -2.16
N VAL A 229 -0.64 -2.06 -2.82
CA VAL A 229 -0.52 -2.77 -4.09
C VAL A 229 0.30 -4.04 -3.87
N ARG A 230 -0.27 -5.18 -4.24
CA ARG A 230 0.33 -6.49 -4.08
C ARG A 230 0.46 -7.20 -5.42
N ILE A 231 1.66 -7.72 -5.70
CA ILE A 231 1.89 -8.70 -6.76
C ILE A 231 2.17 -10.06 -6.12
N GLY A 232 1.42 -11.07 -6.53
CA GLY A 232 1.46 -12.41 -5.95
C GLY A 232 2.80 -13.12 -6.12
N LYS A 233 3.00 -14.18 -5.34
CA LYS A 233 4.27 -14.93 -5.28
C LYS A 233 4.60 -15.70 -6.55
N ASN A 234 3.64 -15.96 -7.41
CA ASN A 234 3.79 -16.73 -8.66
C ASN A 234 3.93 -15.82 -9.89
N ALA A 235 4.01 -14.50 -9.68
CA ALA A 235 4.26 -13.56 -10.77
C ALA A 235 5.61 -13.83 -11.44
N ASN A 236 5.66 -13.69 -12.75
CA ASN A 236 6.90 -13.89 -13.51
C ASN A 236 7.94 -12.82 -13.14
N GLN A 237 9.20 -13.21 -13.07
CA GLN A 237 10.32 -12.33 -12.74
C GLN A 237 10.47 -11.12 -13.68
N LEU A 238 9.95 -11.19 -14.90
CA LEU A 238 9.89 -10.05 -15.82
C LEU A 238 9.14 -8.84 -15.25
N LEU A 239 8.14 -9.06 -14.37
CA LEU A 239 7.40 -8.00 -13.69
C LEU A 239 8.08 -7.50 -12.42
N THR A 240 8.86 -8.36 -11.77
CA THR A 240 9.38 -8.12 -10.43
C THR A 240 10.76 -7.48 -10.41
N GLY A 241 11.28 -7.14 -11.60
CA GLY A 241 12.69 -6.81 -11.83
C GLY A 241 13.24 -5.58 -11.10
N LYS A 242 12.41 -4.62 -10.67
CA LYS A 242 12.88 -3.45 -9.90
C LYS A 242 11.79 -2.93 -8.97
N GLU A 243 12.11 -2.91 -7.69
CA GLU A 243 11.29 -2.34 -6.63
C GLU A 243 10.89 -0.88 -6.94
N SER A 244 11.86 -0.06 -7.38
CA SER A 244 11.63 1.33 -7.77
C SER A 244 10.61 1.48 -8.91
N SER A 245 10.57 0.56 -9.86
CA SER A 245 9.55 0.57 -10.92
C SER A 245 8.15 0.30 -10.37
N ALA A 246 8.02 -0.65 -9.42
CA ALA A 246 6.73 -0.94 -8.78
C ALA A 246 6.24 0.26 -7.96
N VAL A 247 7.13 0.94 -7.23
CA VAL A 247 6.82 2.17 -6.50
C VAL A 247 6.31 3.25 -7.46
N ASN A 248 7.02 3.52 -8.56
CA ASN A 248 6.64 4.55 -9.52
C ASN A 248 5.30 4.24 -10.22
N ARG A 249 4.99 2.98 -10.48
CA ARG A 249 3.68 2.55 -11.02
C ARG A 249 2.57 2.77 -10.00
N ALA A 250 2.77 2.42 -8.72
CA ALA A 250 1.80 2.66 -7.66
C ALA A 250 1.56 4.17 -7.44
N VAL A 251 2.62 4.99 -7.49
CA VAL A 251 2.51 6.45 -7.38
C VAL A 251 1.81 7.07 -8.60
N ALA A 252 1.92 6.47 -9.80
CA ALA A 252 1.19 6.95 -10.96
C ALA A 252 -0.34 6.86 -10.75
N PHE A 253 -0.82 5.77 -10.17
CA PHE A 253 -2.24 5.62 -9.79
C PHE A 253 -2.65 6.61 -8.69
N TYR A 254 -1.80 6.82 -7.68
CA TYR A 254 -2.04 7.86 -6.67
C TYR A 254 -2.23 9.22 -7.34
N ARG A 255 -1.29 9.65 -8.19
CA ARG A 255 -1.35 10.94 -8.88
C ARG A 255 -2.60 11.08 -9.73
N TYR A 256 -2.98 10.02 -10.43
CA TYR A 256 -4.24 9.99 -11.18
C TYR A 256 -5.43 10.26 -10.25
N VAL A 257 -5.58 9.49 -9.16
CA VAL A 257 -6.71 9.62 -8.24
C VAL A 257 -6.83 11.02 -7.64
N VAL A 258 -5.70 11.67 -7.34
CA VAL A 258 -5.69 13.02 -6.74
C VAL A 258 -5.62 14.15 -7.76
N GLY A 259 -5.57 13.84 -9.05
CA GLY A 259 -5.55 14.83 -10.13
C GLY A 259 -4.20 15.55 -10.32
N ILE A 260 -3.08 14.94 -9.90
CA ILE A 260 -1.74 15.49 -10.11
C ILE A 260 -1.18 15.01 -11.45
N PRO A 261 -0.78 15.91 -12.38
CA PRO A 261 -0.09 15.51 -13.61
C PRO A 261 1.19 14.72 -13.31
N ALA A 262 1.40 13.60 -14.02
CA ALA A 262 2.46 12.64 -13.73
C ALA A 262 3.86 13.27 -13.65
N GLU A 263 4.15 14.28 -14.46
CA GLU A 263 5.45 14.93 -14.56
C GLU A 263 5.61 16.17 -13.67
N GLN A 264 4.55 16.59 -12.98
CA GLN A 264 4.56 17.77 -12.12
C GLN A 264 5.47 17.58 -10.91
N GLU A 265 5.56 16.39 -10.39
CA GLU A 265 6.45 16.04 -9.29
C GLU A 265 7.56 15.10 -9.74
N PRO A 266 8.73 15.13 -9.09
CA PRO A 266 9.81 14.21 -9.40
C PRO A 266 9.36 12.75 -9.19
N PRO A 267 10.09 11.78 -9.81
CA PRO A 267 9.85 10.37 -9.56
C PRO A 267 9.98 10.02 -8.08
N ALA A 268 9.07 9.20 -7.56
CA ALA A 268 9.10 8.75 -6.17
C ALA A 268 10.31 7.82 -5.89
N ALA A 269 10.77 7.12 -6.92
CA ALA A 269 11.97 6.29 -6.87
C ALA A 269 12.79 6.45 -8.18
N ARG A 270 14.11 6.54 -8.06
CA ARG A 270 15.07 6.73 -9.17
C ARG A 270 15.92 5.48 -9.42
#